data_d88f5d356e906ff490e2e0fd25b39382
#
_entry.id   d88f5d356e906ff490e2e0fd25b39382
#
_cell.length_a   1.000
_cell.length_b   1.000
_cell.length_c   1.000
_cell.angle_alpha   90.00
_cell.angle_beta   90.00
_cell.angle_gamma   90.00
#
_symmetry.space_group_name_H-M   'P 1'
#
loop_
_entity.id
_entity.type
_entity.pdbx_description
1 polymer ?
#
loop_
_entity_poly.entity_id
_entity_poly.type
_entity_poly.pdbx_seq_one_letter_code
_entity_poly.pdbx_strand_id
1 'polypeptide(L)'
;MKQTAQVKAFFDTQTNTFSYVVSDPDTQRCAVVDSVLDYDAASATTKTEQADLIIAYIQENSLSVDWILETHVHADHLSAAQYLKQKLGGKIAISHKIEIVQQTFGEIYHLDIKSLNATQSFDYLFADHEIFLIGNIEAYNIPTPGHTPACLSYVIGDTVFVGDTLFMPDYGTARCDFPKGSAAVLFDSVKTLYTLPDQTRMFLCHDYLPESRDQYQYETSVYSQKHENIHINTTTERADFVEMRNRRDATLSMPKLILPAIQINMFAGKFPQPEDNGISYLKIPLNYF
;
A
#
# COMPACT_ATOMS: atom_id res chain seq x y z
N MET A 1 -1.87 -11.32 -26.47
CA MET A 1 -0.66 -10.98 -25.67
C MET A 1 -1.12 -10.08 -24.55
N LYS A 2 -0.67 -10.27 -23.30
CA LYS A 2 -0.94 -9.28 -22.25
C LYS A 2 -0.28 -7.96 -22.66
N GLN A 3 -0.96 -6.84 -22.40
CA GLN A 3 -0.39 -5.52 -22.65
C GLN A 3 0.73 -5.27 -21.62
N THR A 4 1.85 -4.71 -22.08
CA THR A 4 3.00 -4.41 -21.20
C THR A 4 2.81 -3.02 -20.61
N ALA A 5 2.74 -2.95 -19.29
CA ALA A 5 2.69 -1.69 -18.57
C ALA A 5 4.09 -1.10 -18.39
N GLN A 6 4.21 0.22 -18.55
CA GLN A 6 5.42 0.95 -18.16
C GLN A 6 5.35 1.34 -16.71
N VAL A 7 6.39 1.04 -15.95
CA VAL A 7 6.44 1.32 -14.50
C VAL A 7 7.62 2.22 -14.18
N LYS A 8 7.36 3.29 -13.45
CA LYS A 8 8.37 4.16 -12.84
C LYS A 8 8.23 4.09 -11.33
N ALA A 9 9.31 3.73 -10.65
CA ALA A 9 9.39 3.71 -9.19
C ALA A 9 9.98 5.02 -8.65
N PHE A 10 9.49 5.42 -7.48
CA PHE A 10 9.98 6.54 -6.65
C PHE A 10 10.23 6.03 -5.26
N PHE A 11 11.41 6.26 -4.71
CA PHE A 11 11.80 5.72 -3.42
C PHE A 11 11.92 6.81 -2.36
N ASP A 12 11.17 6.66 -1.29
CA ASP A 12 11.34 7.45 -0.07
C ASP A 12 12.27 6.73 0.91
N THR A 13 13.42 7.33 1.17
CA THR A 13 14.43 6.78 2.07
C THR A 13 14.07 6.89 3.55
N GLN A 14 13.12 7.76 3.92
CA GLN A 14 12.74 7.97 5.32
C GLN A 14 11.84 6.84 5.83
N THR A 15 10.96 6.35 4.95
CA THR A 15 10.01 5.26 5.27
C THR A 15 10.34 3.95 4.56
N ASN A 16 11.40 3.93 3.71
CA ASN A 16 11.79 2.81 2.86
C ASN A 16 10.67 2.36 1.93
N THR A 17 9.85 3.30 1.44
CA THR A 17 8.66 3.05 0.63
C THR A 17 8.92 3.32 -0.84
N PHE A 18 8.42 2.45 -1.71
CA PHE A 18 8.32 2.68 -3.14
C PHE A 18 6.89 3.08 -3.52
N SER A 19 6.75 4.24 -4.13
CA SER A 19 5.56 4.66 -4.86
C SER A 19 5.76 4.41 -6.35
N TYR A 20 4.69 4.17 -7.09
CA TYR A 20 4.79 3.84 -8.50
C TYR A 20 3.88 4.71 -9.36
N VAL A 21 4.35 5.03 -10.58
CA VAL A 21 3.51 5.44 -11.70
C VAL A 21 3.50 4.28 -12.70
N VAL A 22 2.34 3.74 -12.97
CA VAL A 22 2.13 2.67 -13.95
C VAL A 22 1.29 3.21 -15.10
N SER A 23 1.79 3.13 -16.34
CA SER A 23 1.18 3.78 -17.49
C SER A 23 0.98 2.85 -18.69
N ASP A 24 -0.06 3.15 -19.43
CA ASP A 24 -0.32 2.63 -20.75
C ASP A 24 0.45 3.48 -21.79
N PRO A 25 1.46 2.91 -22.46
CA PRO A 25 2.26 3.65 -23.42
C PRO A 25 1.47 4.09 -24.67
N ASP A 26 0.37 3.42 -24.98
CA ASP A 26 -0.44 3.72 -26.19
C ASP A 26 -1.38 4.91 -25.97
N THR A 27 -1.92 5.06 -24.77
CA THR A 27 -2.90 6.10 -24.45
C THR A 27 -2.38 7.21 -23.54
N GLN A 28 -1.19 7.03 -22.97
CA GLN A 28 -0.60 7.91 -21.95
C GLN A 28 -1.48 8.09 -20.71
N ARG A 29 -2.38 7.13 -20.46
CA ARG A 29 -3.14 7.05 -19.22
C ARG A 29 -2.29 6.34 -18.17
N CYS A 30 -2.43 6.74 -16.90
CA CYS A 30 -1.65 6.13 -15.82
C CYS A 30 -2.44 6.01 -14.52
N ALA A 31 -1.90 5.19 -13.63
CA ALA A 31 -2.25 5.16 -12.21
C ALA A 31 -1.03 5.46 -11.35
N VAL A 32 -1.26 6.05 -10.18
CA VAL A 32 -0.27 6.14 -9.10
C VAL A 32 -0.61 5.09 -8.06
N VAL A 33 0.39 4.39 -7.52
CA VAL A 33 0.20 3.35 -6.47
C VAL A 33 1.02 3.72 -5.25
N ASP A 34 0.38 3.73 -4.08
CA ASP A 34 0.95 3.90 -2.73
C ASP A 34 1.87 5.13 -2.61
N SER A 35 1.28 6.32 -2.73
CA SER A 35 2.01 7.58 -2.72
C SER A 35 2.36 8.07 -1.32
N VAL A 36 3.58 8.57 -1.14
CA VAL A 36 4.09 9.07 0.14
C VAL A 36 3.91 10.58 0.26
N LEU A 37 3.37 11.04 1.39
CA LEU A 37 3.42 12.42 1.86
C LEU A 37 4.47 12.53 2.96
N ASP A 38 5.48 13.35 2.74
CA ASP A 38 6.57 13.57 3.69
C ASP A 38 6.03 14.08 5.04
N TYR A 39 6.51 13.52 6.14
CA TYR A 39 6.07 13.88 7.48
C TYR A 39 7.20 13.87 8.51
N ASP A 40 7.40 15.01 9.15
CA ASP A 40 8.28 15.12 10.33
C ASP A 40 7.46 14.90 11.60
N ALA A 41 7.68 13.76 12.25
CA ALA A 41 6.96 13.38 13.45
C ALA A 41 7.27 14.27 14.66
N ALA A 42 8.43 14.91 14.70
CA ALA A 42 8.84 15.75 15.85
C ALA A 42 8.11 17.10 15.82
N SER A 43 7.90 17.67 14.64
CA SER A 43 7.21 18.96 14.46
C SER A 43 5.76 18.82 14.00
N ALA A 44 5.30 17.60 13.70
CA ALA A 44 4.01 17.32 13.07
C ALA A 44 3.81 18.11 11.75
N THR A 45 4.89 18.28 10.97
CA THR A 45 4.90 19.06 9.75
C THR A 45 4.94 18.17 8.51
N THR A 46 4.08 18.43 7.54
CA THR A 46 4.09 17.75 6.24
C THR A 46 4.84 18.54 5.19
N LYS A 47 5.43 17.82 4.22
CA LYS A 47 5.99 18.36 2.99
C LYS A 47 5.48 17.54 1.80
N THR A 48 5.78 17.99 0.59
CA THR A 48 5.28 17.36 -0.64
C THR A 48 6.41 16.93 -1.57
N GLU A 49 7.64 16.86 -1.07
CA GLU A 49 8.85 16.61 -1.89
C GLU A 49 8.75 15.31 -2.70
N GLN A 50 8.31 14.21 -2.06
CA GLN A 50 8.12 12.92 -2.75
C GLN A 50 6.96 12.95 -3.75
N ALA A 51 5.84 13.54 -3.37
CA ALA A 51 4.68 13.67 -4.25
C ALA A 51 4.97 14.60 -5.45
N ASP A 52 5.76 15.65 -5.26
CA ASP A 52 6.15 16.59 -6.32
C ASP A 52 7.06 15.91 -7.37
N LEU A 53 7.89 14.92 -6.99
CA LEU A 53 8.64 14.11 -7.96
C LEU A 53 7.69 13.29 -8.87
N ILE A 54 6.63 12.72 -8.30
CA ILE A 54 5.60 11.99 -9.05
C ILE A 54 4.88 12.94 -10.01
N ILE A 55 4.48 14.13 -9.53
CA ILE A 55 3.82 15.16 -10.34
C ILE A 55 4.69 15.59 -11.51
N ALA A 56 5.97 15.89 -11.25
CA ALA A 56 6.92 16.30 -12.27
C ALA A 56 7.06 15.23 -13.36
N TYR A 57 7.25 13.97 -12.97
CA TYR A 57 7.34 12.86 -13.93
C TYR A 57 6.08 12.73 -14.81
N ILE A 58 4.90 12.81 -14.21
CA ILE A 58 3.62 12.70 -14.92
C ILE A 58 3.48 13.85 -15.94
N GLN A 59 3.83 15.08 -15.55
CA GLN A 59 3.77 16.25 -16.43
C GLN A 59 4.81 16.19 -17.55
N GLU A 60 6.07 15.85 -17.24
CA GLU A 60 7.16 15.74 -18.21
C GLU A 60 6.88 14.68 -19.29
N ASN A 61 6.19 13.60 -18.91
CA ASN A 61 5.81 12.53 -19.84
C ASN A 61 4.40 12.71 -20.44
N SER A 62 3.74 13.83 -20.20
CA SER A 62 2.39 14.14 -20.68
C SER A 62 1.35 13.05 -20.33
N LEU A 63 1.50 12.43 -19.17
CA LEU A 63 0.58 11.40 -18.70
C LEU A 63 -0.69 12.02 -18.09
N SER A 64 -1.79 11.29 -18.15
CA SER A 64 -3.07 11.64 -17.52
C SER A 64 -3.48 10.59 -16.51
N VAL A 65 -3.77 11.00 -15.28
CA VAL A 65 -4.07 10.08 -14.18
C VAL A 65 -5.51 9.60 -14.23
N ASP A 66 -5.73 8.28 -14.33
CA ASP A 66 -7.03 7.63 -14.16
C ASP A 66 -7.29 7.35 -12.67
N TRP A 67 -6.28 6.78 -12.00
CA TRP A 67 -6.39 6.24 -10.66
C TRP A 67 -5.24 6.67 -9.77
N ILE A 68 -5.56 6.87 -8.49
CA ILE A 68 -4.62 6.92 -7.38
C ILE A 68 -5.01 5.76 -6.47
N LEU A 69 -4.20 4.70 -6.49
CA LEU A 69 -4.51 3.41 -5.88
C LEU A 69 -3.78 3.27 -4.55
N GLU A 70 -4.51 2.92 -3.51
CA GLU A 70 -3.94 2.50 -2.24
C GLU A 70 -4.08 0.98 -2.12
N THR A 71 -2.97 0.26 -1.88
CA THR A 71 -3.04 -1.19 -1.65
C THR A 71 -3.66 -1.52 -0.30
N HIS A 72 -3.43 -0.67 0.69
CA HIS A 72 -3.95 -0.78 2.05
C HIS A 72 -3.86 0.55 2.81
N VAL A 73 -4.26 0.57 4.06
CA VAL A 73 -4.02 1.71 4.97
C VAL A 73 -2.63 1.56 5.57
N HIS A 74 -1.69 2.35 5.08
CA HIS A 74 -0.29 2.33 5.51
C HIS A 74 -0.15 2.86 6.95
N ALA A 75 0.69 2.18 7.75
CA ALA A 75 0.96 2.54 9.14
C ALA A 75 2.33 3.22 9.34
N ASP A 76 3.15 3.25 8.31
CA ASP A 76 4.56 3.66 8.35
C ASP A 76 4.85 4.97 7.59
N HIS A 77 3.91 5.43 6.76
CA HIS A 77 3.97 6.73 6.08
C HIS A 77 2.58 7.34 5.90
N LEU A 78 2.52 8.64 5.64
CA LEU A 78 1.27 9.32 5.26
C LEU A 78 1.06 9.20 3.75
N SER A 79 -0.20 9.05 3.32
CA SER A 79 -0.59 9.03 1.91
C SER A 79 -0.68 10.44 1.34
N ALA A 80 -0.10 10.64 0.15
CA ALA A 80 -0.22 11.86 -0.63
C ALA A 80 -1.44 11.88 -1.57
N ALA A 81 -2.35 10.91 -1.48
CA ALA A 81 -3.43 10.72 -2.45
C ALA A 81 -4.29 11.97 -2.66
N GLN A 82 -4.65 12.70 -1.59
CA GLN A 82 -5.44 13.94 -1.71
C GLN A 82 -4.66 15.05 -2.42
N TYR A 83 -3.37 15.19 -2.12
CA TYR A 83 -2.52 16.18 -2.77
C TYR A 83 -2.35 15.88 -4.26
N LEU A 84 -2.06 14.65 -4.60
CA LEU A 84 -1.94 14.21 -6.00
C LEU A 84 -3.25 14.42 -6.77
N LYS A 85 -4.39 14.03 -6.18
CA LYS A 85 -5.71 14.27 -6.80
C LYS A 85 -5.97 15.75 -7.05
N GLN A 86 -5.62 16.62 -6.10
CA GLN A 86 -5.79 18.07 -6.27
C GLN A 86 -4.95 18.62 -7.45
N LYS A 87 -3.75 18.07 -7.68
CA LYS A 87 -2.81 18.53 -8.71
C LYS A 87 -3.04 17.91 -10.09
N LEU A 88 -3.43 16.63 -10.12
CA LEU A 88 -3.42 15.80 -11.34
C LEU A 88 -4.81 15.29 -11.73
N GLY A 89 -5.80 15.39 -10.85
CA GLY A 89 -7.08 14.70 -11.02
C GLY A 89 -6.96 13.22 -10.70
N GLY A 90 -7.78 12.39 -11.35
CA GLY A 90 -7.88 10.96 -11.11
C GLY A 90 -8.79 10.61 -9.94
N LYS A 91 -9.06 9.33 -9.76
CA LYS A 91 -9.91 8.78 -8.69
C LYS A 91 -9.06 8.10 -7.63
N ILE A 92 -9.24 8.47 -6.37
CA ILE A 92 -8.62 7.76 -5.25
C ILE A 92 -9.43 6.49 -4.96
N ALA A 93 -8.77 5.34 -4.96
CA ALA A 93 -9.43 4.05 -4.78
C ALA A 93 -8.68 3.11 -3.84
N ILE A 94 -9.44 2.30 -3.12
CA ILE A 94 -8.97 1.27 -2.18
C ILE A 94 -9.99 0.12 -2.15
N SER A 95 -9.71 -0.95 -1.37
CA SER A 95 -10.67 -2.02 -1.07
C SER A 95 -11.92 -1.50 -0.36
N HIS A 96 -13.10 -2.01 -0.73
CA HIS A 96 -14.34 -1.78 0.04
C HIS A 96 -14.21 -2.23 1.52
N LYS A 97 -13.28 -3.14 1.83
CA LYS A 97 -13.00 -3.60 3.21
C LYS A 97 -12.30 -2.55 4.07
N ILE A 98 -11.98 -1.36 3.53
CA ILE A 98 -11.52 -0.20 4.30
C ILE A 98 -12.47 0.10 5.48
N GLU A 99 -13.77 -0.18 5.32
CA GLU A 99 -14.76 0.02 6.38
C GLU A 99 -14.42 -0.78 7.66
N ILE A 100 -13.82 -1.98 7.52
CA ILE A 100 -13.36 -2.77 8.67
C ILE A 100 -12.22 -2.06 9.39
N VAL A 101 -11.30 -1.46 8.64
CA VAL A 101 -10.16 -0.69 9.19
C VAL A 101 -10.67 0.58 9.87
N GLN A 102 -11.56 1.32 9.21
CA GLN A 102 -12.18 2.53 9.77
C GLN A 102 -12.94 2.23 11.06
N GLN A 103 -13.72 1.15 11.11
CA GLN A 103 -14.42 0.76 12.33
C GLN A 103 -13.43 0.42 13.45
N THR A 104 -12.45 -0.44 13.17
CA THR A 104 -11.47 -0.91 14.16
C THR A 104 -10.67 0.25 14.75
N PHE A 105 -10.09 1.08 13.90
CA PHE A 105 -9.27 2.20 14.35
C PHE A 105 -10.12 3.41 14.79
N GLY A 106 -11.33 3.55 14.27
CA GLY A 106 -12.30 4.54 14.76
C GLY A 106 -12.63 4.33 16.24
N GLU A 107 -12.79 3.08 16.69
CA GLU A 107 -12.94 2.73 18.11
C GLU A 107 -11.68 3.09 18.91
N ILE A 108 -10.49 2.72 18.42
CA ILE A 108 -9.20 2.99 19.08
C ILE A 108 -8.97 4.50 19.29
N TYR A 109 -9.21 5.29 18.23
CA TYR A 109 -9.03 6.75 18.29
C TYR A 109 -10.24 7.50 18.83
N HIS A 110 -11.27 6.79 19.28
CA HIS A 110 -12.52 7.38 19.79
C HIS A 110 -13.10 8.42 18.82
N LEU A 111 -13.24 8.01 17.56
CA LEU A 111 -13.90 8.80 16.52
C LEU A 111 -15.41 8.49 16.53
N ASP A 112 -16.20 9.41 16.00
CA ASP A 112 -17.63 9.13 15.79
C ASP A 112 -17.80 8.14 14.62
N ILE A 113 -17.92 6.86 14.97
CA ILE A 113 -18.03 5.75 14.01
C ILE A 113 -19.26 5.93 13.10
N LYS A 114 -20.33 6.55 13.57
CA LYS A 114 -21.54 6.79 12.76
C LYS A 114 -21.31 7.83 11.66
N SER A 115 -20.31 8.69 11.82
CA SER A 115 -19.90 9.66 10.82
C SER A 115 -18.85 9.10 9.85
N LEU A 116 -18.28 7.93 10.10
CA LEU A 116 -17.32 7.29 9.22
C LEU A 116 -18.02 6.80 7.96
N ASN A 117 -17.64 7.36 6.83
CA ASN A 117 -18.13 6.96 5.53
C ASN A 117 -16.96 6.94 4.54
N ALA A 118 -16.55 5.75 4.15
CA ALA A 118 -15.41 5.55 3.25
C ALA A 118 -15.60 6.30 1.91
N THR A 119 -16.83 6.38 1.40
CA THR A 119 -17.14 7.08 0.13
C THR A 119 -17.01 8.61 0.20
N GLN A 120 -16.86 9.18 1.39
CA GLN A 120 -16.57 10.62 1.54
C GLN A 120 -15.08 10.95 1.39
N SER A 121 -14.23 9.95 1.46
CA SER A 121 -12.77 10.10 1.39
C SER A 121 -12.18 9.45 0.15
N PHE A 122 -12.69 8.28 -0.23
CA PHE A 122 -12.29 7.56 -1.44
C PHE A 122 -13.35 7.75 -2.52
N ASP A 123 -12.91 7.99 -3.75
CA ASP A 123 -13.83 8.13 -4.90
C ASP A 123 -14.37 6.80 -5.37
N TYR A 124 -13.65 5.71 -5.08
CA TYR A 124 -14.00 4.37 -5.47
C TYR A 124 -13.58 3.34 -4.44
N LEU A 125 -14.47 2.39 -4.18
CA LEU A 125 -14.22 1.24 -3.30
C LEU A 125 -14.32 -0.03 -4.13
N PHE A 126 -13.17 -0.66 -4.41
CA PHE A 126 -13.14 -1.88 -5.19
C PHE A 126 -13.80 -3.06 -4.46
N ALA A 127 -14.69 -3.74 -5.17
CA ALA A 127 -15.09 -5.08 -4.79
C ALA A 127 -13.93 -6.09 -5.03
N ASP A 128 -14.02 -7.27 -4.39
CA ASP A 128 -13.03 -8.33 -4.59
C ASP A 128 -13.03 -8.79 -6.06
N HIS A 129 -11.84 -8.92 -6.65
CA HIS A 129 -11.62 -9.38 -8.03
C HIS A 129 -12.25 -8.48 -9.12
N GLU A 130 -12.44 -7.22 -8.83
CA GLU A 130 -13.02 -6.28 -9.77
C GLU A 130 -12.05 -5.89 -10.87
N ILE A 131 -12.55 -5.83 -12.11
CA ILE A 131 -11.81 -5.43 -13.29
C ILE A 131 -12.00 -3.94 -13.54
N PHE A 132 -10.92 -3.24 -13.87
CA PHE A 132 -10.91 -1.83 -14.25
C PHE A 132 -9.90 -1.58 -15.37
N LEU A 133 -9.81 -0.36 -15.87
CA LEU A 133 -8.91 0.01 -16.95
C LEU A 133 -7.98 1.14 -16.53
N ILE A 134 -6.76 1.10 -17.07
CA ILE A 134 -5.82 2.22 -17.11
C ILE A 134 -5.51 2.44 -18.60
N GLY A 135 -6.13 3.47 -19.18
CA GLY A 135 -6.18 3.60 -20.63
C GLY A 135 -6.81 2.36 -21.28
N ASN A 136 -6.02 1.64 -22.09
CA ASN A 136 -6.43 0.39 -22.71
C ASN A 136 -5.97 -0.86 -21.94
N ILE A 137 -5.10 -0.70 -20.93
CA ILE A 137 -4.60 -1.84 -20.14
C ILE A 137 -5.69 -2.33 -19.20
N GLU A 138 -6.04 -3.60 -19.32
CA GLU A 138 -6.90 -4.28 -18.36
C GLU A 138 -6.15 -4.49 -17.04
N ALA A 139 -6.81 -4.11 -15.96
CA ALA A 139 -6.35 -4.28 -14.60
C ALA A 139 -7.43 -4.93 -13.75
N TYR A 140 -7.02 -5.63 -12.71
CA TYR A 140 -7.93 -6.19 -11.69
C TYR A 140 -7.23 -6.27 -10.34
N ASN A 141 -8.03 -6.34 -9.28
CA ASN A 141 -7.48 -6.55 -7.95
C ASN A 141 -7.57 -8.01 -7.52
N ILE A 142 -6.64 -8.41 -6.65
CA ILE A 142 -6.66 -9.67 -5.90
C ILE A 142 -6.71 -9.29 -4.41
N PRO A 143 -7.74 -9.69 -3.65
CA PRO A 143 -7.70 -9.54 -2.21
C PRO A 143 -6.53 -10.30 -1.61
N THR A 144 -5.67 -9.61 -0.87
CA THR A 144 -4.50 -10.19 -0.20
C THR A 144 -4.48 -9.85 1.29
N PRO A 145 -5.58 -10.14 2.03
CA PRO A 145 -5.62 -9.87 3.46
C PRO A 145 -4.57 -10.69 4.22
N GLY A 146 -4.23 -10.21 5.42
CA GLY A 146 -3.30 -10.89 6.33
C GLY A 146 -2.41 -9.90 7.06
N HIS A 147 -1.74 -8.99 6.37
CA HIS A 147 -1.11 -7.81 6.97
C HIS A 147 -2.19 -6.88 7.55
N THR A 148 -3.15 -6.47 6.72
CA THR A 148 -4.41 -5.86 7.14
C THR A 148 -5.60 -6.63 6.54
N PRO A 149 -6.84 -6.45 7.07
CA PRO A 149 -8.02 -7.12 6.49
C PRO A 149 -8.41 -6.57 5.12
N ALA A 150 -7.92 -5.40 4.74
CA ALA A 150 -8.32 -4.67 3.54
C ALA A 150 -7.24 -4.61 2.45
N CYS A 151 -6.14 -5.36 2.59
CA CYS A 151 -5.09 -5.38 1.58
C CYS A 151 -5.60 -5.88 0.23
N LEU A 152 -5.21 -5.18 -0.84
CA LEU A 152 -5.35 -5.58 -2.23
C LEU A 152 -3.99 -5.64 -2.91
N SER A 153 -3.84 -6.56 -3.84
CA SER A 153 -2.79 -6.52 -4.85
C SER A 153 -3.41 -6.15 -6.20
N TYR A 154 -2.80 -5.22 -6.92
CA TYR A 154 -3.32 -4.76 -8.21
C TYR A 154 -2.53 -5.41 -9.35
N VAL A 155 -3.20 -6.21 -10.17
CA VAL A 155 -2.63 -6.77 -11.41
C VAL A 155 -2.96 -5.80 -12.55
N ILE A 156 -1.93 -5.31 -13.23
CA ILE A 156 -2.04 -4.31 -14.29
C ILE A 156 -1.22 -4.81 -15.49
N GLY A 157 -1.89 -5.31 -16.52
CA GLY A 157 -1.21 -5.94 -17.66
C GLY A 157 -0.32 -7.11 -17.24
N ASP A 158 0.99 -6.99 -17.45
CA ASP A 158 2.01 -7.99 -17.11
C ASP A 158 2.63 -7.82 -15.71
N THR A 159 2.11 -6.87 -14.91
CA THR A 159 2.66 -6.50 -13.59
C THR A 159 1.68 -6.81 -12.46
N VAL A 160 2.19 -6.92 -11.22
CA VAL A 160 1.39 -6.94 -10.00
C VAL A 160 2.06 -6.08 -8.91
N PHE A 161 1.28 -5.21 -8.27
CA PHE A 161 1.66 -4.36 -7.14
C PHE A 161 1.07 -4.97 -5.88
N VAL A 162 1.90 -5.43 -4.95
CA VAL A 162 1.46 -6.33 -3.87
C VAL A 162 1.32 -5.67 -2.50
N GLY A 163 1.62 -4.37 -2.41
CA GLY A 163 1.62 -3.67 -1.12
C GLY A 163 2.46 -4.41 -0.09
N ASP A 164 1.98 -4.42 1.15
CA ASP A 164 2.59 -5.15 2.28
C ASP A 164 2.07 -6.60 2.36
N THR A 165 2.20 -7.33 1.27
CA THR A 165 1.96 -8.79 1.24
C THR A 165 3.28 -9.54 1.19
N LEU A 166 4.14 -9.15 0.25
CA LEU A 166 5.47 -9.70 0.02
C LEU A 166 6.49 -8.57 -0.05
N PHE A 167 7.71 -8.86 0.38
CA PHE A 167 8.89 -8.03 0.18
C PHE A 167 9.88 -8.75 -0.75
N MET A 168 11.08 -8.20 -0.94
CA MET A 168 12.10 -8.89 -1.72
C MET A 168 12.29 -10.32 -1.19
N PRO A 169 12.62 -11.30 -2.05
CA PRO A 169 12.77 -12.69 -1.65
C PRO A 169 13.70 -12.88 -0.45
N ASP A 170 14.75 -12.10 -0.35
CA ASP A 170 15.72 -12.11 0.75
C ASP A 170 15.25 -11.39 2.03
N TYR A 171 14.06 -10.79 2.02
CA TYR A 171 13.44 -10.15 3.18
C TYR A 171 12.13 -10.83 3.63
N GLY A 172 11.37 -11.41 2.70
CA GLY A 172 10.24 -12.31 2.97
C GLY A 172 8.87 -11.66 2.90
N THR A 173 8.15 -11.56 4.02
CA THR A 173 6.74 -11.10 4.09
C THR A 173 6.54 -10.01 5.13
N ALA A 174 5.46 -9.26 5.02
CA ALA A 174 5.04 -8.29 6.02
C ALA A 174 4.61 -8.95 7.33
N ARG A 175 4.53 -8.14 8.39
CA ARG A 175 3.98 -8.49 9.68
C ARG A 175 2.46 -8.64 9.66
N CYS A 176 1.90 -9.40 10.61
CA CYS A 176 0.46 -9.70 10.69
C CYS A 176 -0.15 -9.41 12.06
N ASP A 177 0.54 -8.70 12.93
CA ASP A 177 0.14 -8.42 14.32
C ASP A 177 -0.66 -7.11 14.48
N PHE A 178 -1.03 -6.48 13.38
CA PHE A 178 -1.98 -5.37 13.42
C PHE A 178 -3.40 -5.85 13.76
N PRO A 179 -4.25 -4.98 14.31
CA PRO A 179 -5.64 -5.30 14.57
C PRO A 179 -6.33 -5.93 13.35
N LYS A 180 -6.87 -7.15 13.51
CA LYS A 180 -7.46 -7.98 12.44
C LYS A 180 -6.47 -8.54 11.43
N GLY A 181 -5.15 -8.41 11.63
CA GLY A 181 -4.13 -9.13 10.87
C GLY A 181 -4.11 -10.63 11.19
N SER A 182 -3.54 -11.44 10.30
CA SER A 182 -3.46 -12.90 10.47
C SER A 182 -2.40 -13.53 9.59
N ALA A 183 -1.41 -14.17 10.20
CA ALA A 183 -0.38 -14.91 9.48
C ALA A 183 -0.94 -16.07 8.64
N ALA A 184 -1.98 -16.72 9.15
CA ALA A 184 -2.64 -17.82 8.44
C ALA A 184 -3.33 -17.34 7.15
N VAL A 185 -3.98 -16.17 7.22
CA VAL A 185 -4.63 -15.54 6.07
C VAL A 185 -3.60 -14.98 5.09
N LEU A 186 -2.48 -14.40 5.59
CA LEU A 186 -1.40 -13.94 4.73
C LEU A 186 -0.79 -15.10 3.92
N PHE A 187 -0.60 -16.27 4.54
CA PHE A 187 -0.14 -17.46 3.83
C PHE A 187 -1.05 -17.77 2.62
N ASP A 188 -2.36 -17.82 2.85
CA ASP A 188 -3.34 -18.16 1.81
C ASP A 188 -3.34 -17.07 0.70
N SER A 189 -3.18 -15.79 1.07
CA SER A 189 -3.05 -14.65 0.14
C SER A 189 -1.80 -14.77 -0.74
N VAL A 190 -0.65 -15.11 -0.15
CA VAL A 190 0.60 -15.30 -0.91
C VAL A 190 0.48 -16.50 -1.86
N LYS A 191 -0.10 -17.62 -1.41
CA LYS A 191 -0.34 -18.76 -2.31
C LYS A 191 -1.29 -18.41 -3.46
N THR A 192 -2.24 -17.50 -3.26
CA THR A 192 -3.08 -16.97 -4.34
C THR A 192 -2.25 -16.16 -5.34
N LEU A 193 -1.37 -15.28 -4.89
CA LEU A 193 -0.45 -14.55 -5.78
C LEU A 193 0.45 -15.50 -6.57
N TYR A 194 0.86 -16.62 -5.98
CA TYR A 194 1.66 -17.64 -6.65
C TYR A 194 0.92 -18.42 -7.74
N THR A 195 -0.39 -18.22 -7.90
CA THR A 195 -1.14 -18.76 -9.06
C THR A 195 -0.97 -17.92 -10.33
N LEU A 196 -0.45 -16.69 -10.21
CA LEU A 196 -0.11 -15.86 -11.35
C LEU A 196 1.02 -16.51 -12.18
N PRO A 197 1.12 -16.19 -13.48
CA PRO A 197 2.19 -16.68 -14.35
C PRO A 197 3.57 -16.33 -13.78
N ASP A 198 4.53 -17.25 -13.84
CA ASP A 198 5.86 -17.11 -13.27
C ASP A 198 6.61 -15.85 -13.74
N GLN A 199 6.40 -15.45 -15.00
CA GLN A 199 7.00 -14.25 -15.59
C GLN A 199 6.31 -12.93 -15.19
N THR A 200 5.23 -12.95 -14.40
CA THR A 200 4.57 -11.73 -13.93
C THR A 200 5.56 -10.94 -13.08
N ARG A 201 5.78 -9.68 -13.49
CA ARG A 201 6.65 -8.74 -12.78
C ARG A 201 5.94 -8.29 -11.50
N MET A 202 6.62 -8.41 -10.37
CA MET A 202 6.05 -8.10 -9.06
C MET A 202 6.75 -6.88 -8.45
N PHE A 203 5.96 -5.87 -8.10
CA PHE A 203 6.42 -4.60 -7.53
C PHE A 203 6.04 -4.53 -6.05
N LEU A 204 7.04 -4.20 -5.23
CA LEU A 204 6.99 -4.29 -3.76
C LEU A 204 6.87 -2.89 -3.15
N CYS A 205 6.11 -2.77 -2.06
CA CYS A 205 5.92 -1.48 -1.39
C CYS A 205 7.15 -1.01 -0.62
N HIS A 206 7.92 -1.95 -0.05
CA HIS A 206 9.09 -1.61 0.79
C HIS A 206 10.32 -2.42 0.45
N ASP A 207 11.49 -1.79 0.66
CA ASP A 207 12.76 -2.48 0.76
C ASP A 207 13.61 -1.89 1.88
N TYR A 208 13.99 -2.72 2.83
CA TYR A 208 14.75 -2.34 4.02
C TYR A 208 16.24 -2.62 3.89
N LEU A 209 16.73 -2.90 2.68
CA LEU A 209 18.13 -3.12 2.32
C LEU A 209 18.85 -4.06 3.31
N PRO A 210 18.59 -5.39 3.27
CA PRO A 210 19.29 -6.32 4.14
C PRO A 210 20.79 -6.33 3.87
N GLU A 211 21.60 -6.76 4.84
CA GLU A 211 23.07 -6.77 4.75
C GLU A 211 23.63 -7.55 3.54
N SER A 212 22.81 -8.40 2.93
CA SER A 212 23.17 -9.17 1.73
C SER A 212 23.24 -8.34 0.46
N ARG A 213 22.71 -7.08 0.46
CA ARG A 213 22.65 -6.20 -0.69
C ARG A 213 23.20 -4.81 -0.38
N ASP A 214 23.68 -4.11 -1.41
CA ASP A 214 24.16 -2.74 -1.37
C ASP A 214 23.24 -1.74 -2.10
N GLN A 215 22.16 -2.24 -2.73
CA GLN A 215 21.20 -1.43 -3.47
C GLN A 215 19.76 -1.83 -3.14
N TYR A 216 18.89 -0.81 -3.05
CA TYR A 216 17.47 -1.01 -2.92
C TYR A 216 16.89 -1.63 -4.19
N GLN A 217 15.92 -2.53 -4.01
CA GLN A 217 15.23 -3.21 -5.08
C GLN A 217 13.72 -3.14 -4.86
N TYR A 218 12.99 -3.03 -5.94
CA TYR A 218 11.53 -2.86 -5.90
C TYR A 218 10.79 -3.80 -6.84
N GLU A 219 11.51 -4.47 -7.73
CA GLU A 219 10.95 -5.40 -8.72
C GLU A 219 11.54 -6.79 -8.54
N THR A 220 10.66 -7.76 -8.59
CA THR A 220 10.97 -9.19 -8.61
C THR A 220 10.01 -9.89 -9.58
N SER A 221 9.90 -11.21 -9.52
CA SER A 221 8.94 -11.98 -10.29
C SER A 221 8.19 -12.99 -9.41
N VAL A 222 7.04 -13.45 -9.89
CA VAL A 222 6.33 -14.55 -9.24
C VAL A 222 7.22 -15.79 -9.15
N TYR A 223 8.05 -16.05 -10.16
CA TYR A 223 9.03 -17.13 -10.15
C TYR A 223 10.02 -17.02 -8.99
N SER A 224 10.69 -15.86 -8.86
CA SER A 224 11.67 -15.65 -7.78
C SER A 224 11.03 -15.76 -6.40
N GLN A 225 9.85 -15.19 -6.22
CA GLN A 225 9.10 -15.31 -4.97
C GLN A 225 8.79 -16.77 -4.61
N LYS A 226 8.35 -17.56 -5.58
CA LYS A 226 8.04 -18.99 -5.39
C LYS A 226 9.25 -19.82 -4.96
N HIS A 227 10.45 -19.49 -5.44
CA HIS A 227 11.63 -20.33 -5.27
C HIS A 227 12.62 -19.80 -4.23
N GLU A 228 12.68 -18.50 -4.04
CA GLU A 228 13.74 -17.82 -3.30
C GLU A 228 13.25 -17.11 -2.04
N ASN A 229 11.92 -16.91 -1.85
CA ASN A 229 11.44 -16.20 -0.67
C ASN A 229 11.75 -16.98 0.60
N ILE A 230 12.50 -16.31 1.51
CA ILE A 230 13.02 -16.91 2.74
C ILE A 230 11.94 -17.25 3.78
N HIS A 231 10.75 -16.63 3.69
CA HIS A 231 9.65 -16.91 4.61
C HIS A 231 8.62 -17.86 4.02
N ILE A 232 8.38 -17.78 2.71
CA ILE A 232 7.31 -18.53 2.06
C ILE A 232 7.65 -18.83 0.60
N ASN A 233 8.04 -20.04 0.32
CA ASN A 233 8.27 -20.56 -1.02
C ASN A 233 7.28 -21.68 -1.34
N THR A 234 7.48 -22.39 -2.46
CA THR A 234 6.58 -23.47 -2.88
C THR A 234 6.49 -24.62 -1.90
N THR A 235 7.57 -24.90 -1.13
CA THR A 235 7.67 -26.01 -0.19
C THR A 235 7.30 -25.63 1.24
N THR A 236 7.06 -24.35 1.52
CA THR A 236 6.73 -23.88 2.87
C THR A 236 5.34 -24.39 3.26
N GLU A 237 5.27 -25.10 4.38
CA GLU A 237 4.02 -25.56 4.97
C GLU A 237 3.33 -24.42 5.75
N ARG A 238 1.99 -24.43 5.74
CA ARG A 238 1.18 -23.37 6.38
C ARG A 238 1.45 -23.23 7.88
N ALA A 239 1.58 -24.34 8.58
CA ALA A 239 1.84 -24.36 10.04
C ALA A 239 3.19 -23.71 10.37
N ASP A 240 4.23 -24.08 9.63
CA ASP A 240 5.59 -23.55 9.83
C ASP A 240 5.66 -22.04 9.56
N PHE A 241 5.00 -21.58 8.49
CA PHE A 241 4.89 -20.14 8.21
C PHE A 241 4.19 -19.38 9.33
N VAL A 242 3.06 -19.87 9.80
CA VAL A 242 2.28 -19.22 10.86
C VAL A 242 3.08 -19.14 12.15
N GLU A 243 3.76 -20.22 12.54
CA GLU A 243 4.61 -20.22 13.73
C GLU A 243 5.77 -19.24 13.59
N MET A 244 6.49 -19.28 12.49
CA MET A 244 7.59 -18.35 12.18
C MET A 244 7.13 -16.91 12.23
N ARG A 245 6.00 -16.58 11.55
CA ARG A 245 5.50 -15.20 11.44
C ARG A 245 5.05 -14.66 12.79
N ASN A 246 4.30 -15.43 13.57
CA ASN A 246 3.85 -15.03 14.90
C ASN A 246 5.03 -14.81 15.85
N ARG A 247 6.04 -15.71 15.83
CA ARG A 247 7.24 -15.56 16.64
C ARG A 247 8.04 -14.32 16.26
N ARG A 248 8.19 -14.04 14.96
CA ARG A 248 8.88 -12.86 14.47
C ARG A 248 8.12 -11.57 14.82
N ASP A 249 6.82 -11.55 14.63
CA ASP A 249 5.98 -10.36 14.91
C ASP A 249 6.05 -9.96 16.39
N ALA A 250 6.04 -10.92 17.30
CA ALA A 250 6.16 -10.67 18.75
C ALA A 250 7.47 -9.96 19.15
N THR A 251 8.47 -9.87 18.27
CA THR A 251 9.74 -9.17 18.50
C THR A 251 9.81 -7.79 17.87
N LEU A 252 8.81 -7.41 17.06
CA LEU A 252 8.83 -6.15 16.32
C LEU A 252 8.25 -5.01 17.14
N SER A 253 8.93 -3.86 17.12
CA SER A 253 8.34 -2.61 17.60
C SER A 253 7.22 -2.13 16.68
N MET A 254 6.30 -1.30 17.20
CA MET A 254 5.31 -0.62 16.38
C MET A 254 5.96 0.28 15.33
N PRO A 255 5.36 0.44 14.14
CA PRO A 255 5.82 1.41 13.15
C PRO A 255 5.88 2.81 13.75
N LYS A 256 6.93 3.56 13.44
CA LYS A 256 7.17 4.89 14.05
C LYS A 256 6.04 5.89 13.81
N LEU A 257 5.35 5.77 12.68
CA LEU A 257 4.30 6.69 12.27
C LEU A 257 2.88 6.10 12.40
N ILE A 258 2.69 4.95 13.06
CA ILE A 258 1.36 4.32 13.16
C ILE A 258 0.29 5.28 13.70
N LEU A 259 0.63 6.11 14.67
CA LEU A 259 -0.34 7.02 15.31
C LEU A 259 -0.84 8.11 14.33
N PRO A 260 0.01 8.88 13.63
CA PRO A 260 -0.46 9.83 12.64
C PRO A 260 -0.95 9.16 11.34
N ALA A 261 -0.23 8.14 10.84
CA ALA A 261 -0.50 7.56 9.54
C ALA A 261 -1.89 6.94 9.43
N ILE A 262 -2.27 6.08 10.37
CA ILE A 262 -3.58 5.42 10.33
C ILE A 262 -4.72 6.45 10.34
N GLN A 263 -4.66 7.48 11.19
CA GLN A 263 -5.72 8.49 11.30
C GLN A 263 -5.93 9.29 10.00
N ILE A 264 -4.87 9.50 9.25
CA ILE A 264 -4.89 10.23 7.98
C ILE A 264 -5.23 9.29 6.83
N ASN A 265 -4.58 8.13 6.78
CA ASN A 265 -4.67 7.23 5.63
C ASN A 265 -6.01 6.49 5.54
N MET A 266 -6.67 6.21 6.67
CA MET A 266 -8.02 5.64 6.63
C MET A 266 -9.07 6.61 6.04
N PHE A 267 -8.66 7.86 5.77
CA PHE A 267 -9.43 8.87 5.06
C PHE A 267 -8.71 9.32 3.77
N ALA A 268 -7.98 8.43 3.11
CA ALA A 268 -7.31 8.69 1.83
C ALA A 268 -6.27 9.82 1.88
N GLY A 269 -5.54 9.98 2.96
CA GLY A 269 -4.59 11.09 3.13
C GLY A 269 -5.23 12.42 3.54
N LYS A 270 -6.53 12.44 3.88
CA LYS A 270 -7.24 13.66 4.26
C LYS A 270 -6.99 13.99 5.74
N PHE A 271 -6.58 15.22 6.01
CA PHE A 271 -6.41 15.69 7.37
C PHE A 271 -7.76 15.83 8.10
N PRO A 272 -7.77 15.69 9.44
CA PRO A 272 -8.94 16.02 10.25
C PRO A 272 -9.40 17.46 10.02
N GLN A 273 -10.70 17.71 10.18
CA GLN A 273 -11.22 19.07 10.08
C GLN A 273 -10.57 19.96 11.13
N PRO A 274 -10.18 21.19 10.78
CA PRO A 274 -9.68 22.15 11.75
C PRO A 274 -10.72 22.43 12.85
N GLU A 275 -10.26 22.60 14.07
CA GLU A 275 -11.06 23.10 15.18
C GLU A 275 -11.31 24.61 15.05
N ASP A 276 -11.99 25.23 16.04
CA ASP A 276 -12.38 26.65 16.01
C ASP A 276 -11.18 27.61 15.95
N ASN A 277 -10.00 27.17 16.33
CA ASN A 277 -8.73 27.92 16.22
C ASN A 277 -8.04 27.75 14.85
N GLY A 278 -8.65 27.03 13.91
CA GLY A 278 -8.12 26.79 12.57
C GLY A 278 -7.00 25.72 12.50
N ILE A 279 -6.77 24.97 13.58
CA ILE A 279 -5.72 23.94 13.64
C ILE A 279 -6.36 22.56 13.65
N SER A 280 -5.82 21.65 12.79
CA SER A 280 -6.18 20.23 12.81
C SER A 280 -5.37 19.47 13.85
N TYR A 281 -5.99 18.51 14.51
CA TYR A 281 -5.37 17.72 15.57
C TYR A 281 -5.49 16.23 15.31
N LEU A 282 -4.45 15.49 15.71
CA LEU A 282 -4.46 14.02 15.77
C LEU A 282 -4.58 13.57 17.23
N LYS A 283 -5.27 12.47 17.47
CA LYS A 283 -5.43 11.87 18.78
C LYS A 283 -4.32 10.86 19.07
N ILE A 284 -3.83 10.83 20.30
CA ILE A 284 -2.84 9.85 20.75
C ILE A 284 -3.46 9.05 21.91
N PRO A 285 -3.84 7.77 21.70
CA PRO A 285 -4.33 6.91 22.76
C PRO A 285 -3.16 6.48 23.66
N LEU A 286 -3.18 6.87 24.92
CA LEU A 286 -2.11 6.54 25.86
C LEU A 286 -2.25 5.11 26.38
N ASN A 287 -1.13 4.37 26.40
CA ASN A 287 -1.04 2.99 26.93
C ASN A 287 -1.99 1.99 26.25
N TYR A 288 -2.26 2.17 24.96
CA TYR A 288 -3.17 1.32 24.19
C TYR A 288 -2.44 0.30 23.32
N PHE A 289 -1.35 0.70 22.66
CA PHE A 289 -0.52 -0.17 21.79
C PHE A 289 0.64 -0.79 22.56
#